data_adbeb47b0d1db059f14efb3bafb5803a
#
_entry.id   adbeb47b0d1db059f14efb3bafb5803a
#
_cell.length_a   1.000
_cell.length_b   1.000
_cell.length_c   1.000
_cell.angle_alpha   90.00
_cell.angle_beta   90.00
_cell.angle_gamma   90.00
#
_symmetry.space_group_name_H-M   'P 1'
#
loop_
_entity.id
_entity.type
_entity.pdbx_description
1 polymer ?
#
loop_
_entity_poly.entity_id
_entity_poly.type
_entity_poly.pdbx_seq_one_letter_code
_entity_poly.pdbx_strand_id
1 'polypeptide(L)'
;MGLSSHCRLYGRRTGSVRALSVVTNSLALHTHHMAGHTRTVAFVTGADGFIGTELVKVLVARGHQVFGLAPSVAAAQRVRRAGAVPVMGDLLVPGKWQDEAAADWVFHLPPHAGYRPWRIGKRATSITRTRLLMDAHLLEAVAAGATRRIVYVSNTSCYGATGPHPVTEDEPPRPSAWGRCFTPALDRIDGHVVAGLPIVTTFPGWVYGNASWFRERVIEPVMAGRRVLQFGKTGPWVSPIHVHDCARALVFLAEHGEAGGRYFVVNSAPIRMHEFVDTFARLANRPLRVRRLPALAARLMVGPLMADDIRADAVFSNIRLRGLGFRFQYPTLDHGLQQILGALHE
;
A
#
# COMPACT_ATOMS: atom_id res chain seq x y z
N MET A 1 45.36 -6.70 -68.71
CA MET A 1 44.47 -7.17 -69.79
C MET A 1 43.10 -6.79 -69.33
N GLY A 2 42.48 -5.78 -69.71
CA GLY A 2 42.03 -5.34 -71.04
C GLY A 2 40.52 -5.37 -70.98
N LEU A 3 40.00 -4.23 -71.00
CA LEU A 3 39.23 -3.40 -71.91
C LEU A 3 37.72 -3.51 -71.66
N SER A 4 37.07 -2.43 -71.32
CA SER A 4 36.49 -1.31 -72.12
C SER A 4 35.08 -1.73 -72.59
N SER A 5 34.07 -0.99 -72.51
CA SER A 5 33.65 0.37 -72.74
C SER A 5 32.26 0.39 -73.41
N HIS A 6 31.61 1.53 -73.33
CA HIS A 6 30.57 2.17 -74.15
C HIS A 6 29.15 2.06 -73.68
N CYS A 7 28.52 3.11 -73.17
CA CYS A 7 28.15 4.41 -73.73
C CYS A 7 27.01 4.36 -74.77
N ARG A 8 25.83 4.98 -74.41
CA ARG A 8 25.04 6.02 -75.13
C ARG A 8 23.65 6.09 -74.60
N LEU A 9 23.30 7.16 -74.01
CA LEU A 9 22.60 8.38 -74.47
C LEU A 9 21.32 8.21 -75.31
N TYR A 10 20.30 8.88 -74.87
CA TYR A 10 19.15 9.55 -75.45
C TYR A 10 17.86 9.21 -74.64
N GLY A 11 17.01 10.09 -74.20
CA GLY A 11 16.64 11.40 -74.60
C GLY A 11 15.56 11.98 -73.68
N ARG A 12 15.50 13.27 -73.64
CA ARG A 12 14.56 14.13 -72.92
C ARG A 12 13.10 13.83 -73.25
N ARG A 13 12.18 13.89 -72.28
CA ARG A 13 10.88 14.57 -72.40
C ARG A 13 10.42 15.15 -71.08
N THR A 14 10.15 16.42 -71.13
CA THR A 14 9.53 17.30 -70.17
C THR A 14 8.10 16.87 -69.89
N GLY A 15 7.72 16.81 -68.64
CA GLY A 15 6.34 16.68 -68.18
C GLY A 15 6.16 17.29 -66.83
N SER A 16 5.63 18.48 -66.75
CA SER A 16 5.31 19.19 -65.51
C SER A 16 4.26 18.43 -64.73
N VAL A 17 4.55 18.09 -63.52
CA VAL A 17 3.55 17.64 -62.54
C VAL A 17 3.58 18.60 -61.37
N ARG A 18 2.43 19.22 -61.14
CA ARG A 18 2.11 20.17 -60.09
C ARG A 18 2.47 19.62 -58.72
N ALA A 19 3.23 20.40 -57.97
CA ALA A 19 3.45 20.19 -56.54
C ALA A 19 2.11 20.37 -55.79
N LEU A 20 1.59 19.29 -55.24
CA LEU A 20 0.59 19.33 -54.17
C LEU A 20 1.30 19.58 -52.85
N SER A 21 1.18 20.78 -52.34
CA SER A 21 1.62 21.14 -50.99
C SER A 21 0.73 20.40 -50.00
N VAL A 22 1.29 19.39 -49.37
CA VAL A 22 0.72 18.79 -48.17
C VAL A 22 1.03 19.75 -47.01
N VAL A 23 0.01 20.43 -46.55
CA VAL A 23 0.02 21.21 -45.31
C VAL A 23 0.13 20.23 -44.17
N THR A 24 1.35 20.03 -43.66
CA THR A 24 1.57 19.37 -42.37
C THR A 24 1.17 20.33 -41.28
N ASN A 25 -0.04 20.15 -40.74
CA ASN A 25 -0.48 20.77 -39.51
C ASN A 25 0.42 20.27 -38.37
N SER A 26 1.39 21.10 -37.98
CA SER A 26 2.19 20.94 -36.77
C SER A 26 1.28 21.23 -35.58
N LEU A 27 0.64 20.17 -35.07
CA LEU A 27 0.11 20.17 -33.71
C LEU A 27 1.31 20.15 -32.76
N ALA A 28 1.73 21.34 -32.35
CA ALA A 28 2.64 21.52 -31.23
C ALA A 28 1.93 21.02 -29.97
N LEU A 29 2.12 19.73 -29.68
CA LEU A 29 1.84 19.17 -28.37
C LEU A 29 2.72 19.90 -27.36
N HIS A 30 2.11 20.74 -26.54
CA HIS A 30 2.69 21.27 -25.33
C HIS A 30 3.04 20.08 -24.43
N THR A 31 4.20 19.52 -24.60
CA THR A 31 4.80 18.62 -23.60
C THR A 31 5.21 19.52 -22.42
N HIS A 32 4.31 19.62 -21.46
CA HIS A 32 4.75 20.01 -20.12
C HIS A 32 5.87 19.06 -19.72
N HIS A 33 7.02 19.62 -19.52
CA HIS A 33 8.23 18.97 -19.02
C HIS A 33 7.94 18.43 -17.61
N MET A 34 7.37 17.23 -17.54
CA MET A 34 7.32 16.44 -16.32
C MET A 34 8.76 16.04 -16.05
N ALA A 35 9.32 16.52 -14.95
CA ALA A 35 10.65 16.15 -14.48
C ALA A 35 10.81 14.62 -14.61
N GLY A 36 11.85 14.16 -15.32
CA GLY A 36 12.01 12.80 -15.76
C GLY A 36 12.02 11.78 -14.61
N HIS A 37 10.89 11.20 -14.32
CA HIS A 37 10.83 10.00 -13.50
C HIS A 37 11.34 8.85 -14.37
N THR A 38 12.54 8.36 -14.07
CA THR A 38 13.04 7.14 -14.70
C THR A 38 12.05 6.01 -14.46
N ARG A 39 11.58 5.39 -15.54
CA ARG A 39 10.67 4.24 -15.47
C ARG A 39 11.32 3.14 -14.63
N THR A 40 10.73 2.81 -13.50
CA THR A 40 11.22 1.83 -12.53
C THR A 40 10.38 0.57 -12.64
N VAL A 41 10.98 -0.59 -12.47
CA VAL A 41 10.28 -1.87 -12.34
C VAL A 41 9.98 -2.10 -10.86
N ALA A 42 8.70 -2.31 -10.53
CA ALA A 42 8.26 -2.56 -9.17
C ALA A 42 7.59 -3.93 -9.05
N PHE A 43 7.96 -4.69 -8.03
CA PHE A 43 7.29 -5.93 -7.63
C PHE A 43 6.50 -5.72 -6.35
N VAL A 44 5.22 -6.12 -6.36
CA VAL A 44 4.29 -5.90 -5.24
C VAL A 44 3.71 -7.22 -4.77
N THR A 45 3.99 -7.60 -3.53
CA THR A 45 3.26 -8.69 -2.87
C THR A 45 1.98 -8.16 -2.21
N GLY A 46 0.93 -8.98 -2.13
CA GLY A 46 -0.37 -8.50 -1.66
C GLY A 46 -1.01 -7.43 -2.56
N ALA A 47 -0.64 -7.41 -3.84
CA ALA A 47 -1.08 -6.46 -4.86
C ALA A 47 -2.61 -6.45 -5.06
N ASP A 48 -3.28 -7.55 -4.75
CA ASP A 48 -4.73 -7.72 -4.85
C ASP A 48 -5.48 -7.36 -3.55
N GLY A 49 -4.75 -6.98 -2.50
CA GLY A 49 -5.28 -6.54 -1.20
C GLY A 49 -5.73 -5.08 -1.21
N PHE A 50 -6.29 -4.62 -0.09
CA PHE A 50 -6.82 -3.27 0.06
C PHE A 50 -5.78 -2.16 -0.20
N ILE A 51 -4.66 -2.19 0.50
CA ILE A 51 -3.56 -1.21 0.31
C ILE A 51 -2.84 -1.50 -1.01
N GLY A 52 -2.59 -2.78 -1.33
CA GLY A 52 -1.83 -3.19 -2.50
C GLY A 52 -2.48 -2.77 -3.81
N THR A 53 -3.81 -2.89 -3.93
CA THR A 53 -4.54 -2.44 -5.13
C THR A 53 -4.36 -0.93 -5.35
N GLU A 54 -4.44 -0.13 -4.29
CA GLU A 54 -4.25 1.31 -4.39
C GLU A 54 -2.78 1.68 -4.67
N LEU A 55 -1.82 0.97 -4.07
CA LEU A 55 -0.40 1.11 -4.35
C LEU A 55 -0.08 0.82 -5.83
N VAL A 56 -0.64 -0.25 -6.39
CA VAL A 56 -0.49 -0.57 -7.82
C VAL A 56 -0.99 0.58 -8.69
N LYS A 57 -2.19 1.13 -8.41
CA LYS A 57 -2.73 2.26 -9.16
C LYS A 57 -1.81 3.49 -9.09
N VAL A 58 -1.28 3.82 -7.92
CA VAL A 58 -0.37 4.95 -7.73
C VAL A 58 0.93 4.75 -8.53
N LEU A 59 1.51 3.55 -8.49
CA LEU A 59 2.72 3.22 -9.25
C LEU A 59 2.49 3.31 -10.76
N VAL A 60 1.40 2.72 -11.26
CA VAL A 60 1.03 2.73 -12.68
C VAL A 60 0.76 4.16 -13.16
N ALA A 61 0.03 4.96 -12.38
CA ALA A 61 -0.25 6.37 -12.70
C ALA A 61 1.03 7.22 -12.78
N ARG A 62 2.11 6.83 -12.10
CA ARG A 62 3.43 7.45 -12.20
C ARG A 62 4.31 6.90 -13.34
N GLY A 63 3.77 5.98 -14.16
CA GLY A 63 4.47 5.41 -15.31
C GLY A 63 5.44 4.27 -15.00
N HIS A 64 5.44 3.72 -13.78
CA HIS A 64 6.24 2.56 -13.42
C HIS A 64 5.68 1.28 -14.05
N GLN A 65 6.55 0.32 -14.33
CA GLN A 65 6.15 -1.03 -14.68
C GLN A 65 5.92 -1.83 -13.40
N VAL A 66 4.74 -2.39 -13.22
CA VAL A 66 4.36 -3.06 -11.97
C VAL A 66 4.04 -4.52 -12.21
N PHE A 67 4.70 -5.38 -11.48
CA PHE A 67 4.40 -6.80 -11.34
C PHE A 67 3.73 -7.06 -10.00
N GLY A 68 2.59 -7.72 -9.99
CA GLY A 68 1.84 -8.02 -8.77
C GLY A 68 1.72 -9.50 -8.52
N LEU A 69 2.21 -9.99 -7.38
CA LEU A 69 2.09 -11.39 -7.00
C LEU A 69 0.62 -11.76 -6.77
N ALA A 70 0.18 -12.85 -7.41
CA ALA A 70 -1.20 -13.30 -7.39
C ALA A 70 -1.29 -14.81 -7.07
N PRO A 71 -1.84 -15.18 -5.88
CA PRO A 71 -1.93 -16.58 -5.48
C PRO A 71 -3.08 -17.35 -6.13
N SER A 72 -3.91 -16.69 -6.91
CA SER A 72 -5.06 -17.29 -7.60
C SER A 72 -5.44 -16.53 -8.86
N VAL A 73 -6.22 -17.17 -9.73
CA VAL A 73 -6.78 -16.53 -10.93
C VAL A 73 -7.62 -15.28 -10.58
N ALA A 74 -8.41 -15.36 -9.51
CA ALA A 74 -9.21 -14.21 -9.06
C ALA A 74 -8.31 -13.05 -8.58
N ALA A 75 -7.22 -13.35 -7.87
CA ALA A 75 -6.21 -12.35 -7.49
C ALA A 75 -5.56 -11.74 -8.73
N ALA A 76 -5.16 -12.55 -9.71
CA ALA A 76 -4.58 -12.09 -10.96
C ALA A 76 -5.52 -11.13 -11.73
N GLN A 77 -6.82 -11.40 -11.74
CA GLN A 77 -7.80 -10.50 -12.34
C GLN A 77 -7.88 -9.14 -11.62
N ARG A 78 -7.81 -9.12 -10.26
CA ARG A 78 -7.77 -7.87 -9.49
C ARG A 78 -6.50 -7.07 -9.79
N VAL A 79 -5.35 -7.73 -9.83
CA VAL A 79 -4.05 -7.13 -10.17
C VAL A 79 -4.09 -6.49 -11.58
N ARG A 80 -4.63 -7.19 -12.59
CA ARG A 80 -4.80 -6.63 -13.94
C ARG A 80 -5.72 -5.41 -13.97
N ARG A 81 -6.85 -5.46 -13.25
CA ARG A 81 -7.77 -4.32 -13.15
C ARG A 81 -7.14 -3.10 -12.51
N ALA A 82 -6.18 -3.30 -11.61
CA ALA A 82 -5.40 -2.20 -11.01
C ALA A 82 -4.32 -1.65 -11.96
N GLY A 83 -4.04 -2.31 -13.10
CA GLY A 83 -3.09 -1.88 -14.12
C GLY A 83 -1.72 -2.57 -14.07
N ALA A 84 -1.53 -3.55 -13.18
CA ALA A 84 -0.26 -4.29 -13.08
C ALA A 84 -0.30 -5.61 -13.88
N VAL A 85 0.89 -6.13 -14.18
CA VAL A 85 1.08 -7.46 -14.73
C VAL A 85 1.03 -8.50 -13.59
N PRO A 86 0.08 -9.44 -13.58
CA PRO A 86 0.03 -10.44 -12.53
C PRO A 86 1.11 -11.50 -12.72
N VAL A 87 1.81 -11.82 -11.65
CA VAL A 87 2.76 -12.93 -11.55
C VAL A 87 2.11 -14.01 -10.69
N MET A 88 1.86 -15.17 -11.28
CA MET A 88 1.25 -16.27 -10.56
C MET A 88 2.22 -16.89 -9.56
N GLY A 89 1.83 -16.97 -8.31
CA GLY A 89 2.65 -17.56 -7.24
C GLY A 89 2.08 -17.31 -5.86
N ASP A 90 2.60 -18.04 -4.89
CA ASP A 90 2.24 -17.92 -3.47
C ASP A 90 3.51 -17.70 -2.66
N LEU A 91 3.51 -16.68 -1.78
CA LEU A 91 4.62 -16.39 -0.87
C LEU A 91 4.97 -17.58 0.05
N LEU A 92 4.03 -18.51 0.26
CA LEU A 92 4.25 -19.71 1.08
C LEU A 92 5.03 -20.82 0.35
N VAL A 93 5.18 -20.71 -0.98
CA VAL A 93 5.82 -21.73 -1.81
C VAL A 93 6.83 -21.06 -2.74
N PRO A 94 8.11 -21.43 -2.68
CA PRO A 94 9.10 -20.97 -3.66
C PRO A 94 8.69 -21.34 -5.08
N GLY A 95 9.08 -20.53 -6.05
CA GLY A 95 8.75 -20.81 -7.46
C GLY A 95 9.18 -19.70 -8.39
N LYS A 96 8.77 -19.80 -9.66
CA LYS A 96 9.16 -18.86 -10.74
C LYS A 96 8.80 -17.38 -10.45
N TRP A 97 7.87 -17.10 -9.54
CA TRP A 97 7.57 -15.73 -9.15
C TRP A 97 8.77 -15.00 -8.53
N GLN A 98 9.74 -15.76 -8.00
CA GLN A 98 10.96 -15.22 -7.39
C GLN A 98 11.86 -14.54 -8.42
N ASP A 99 11.82 -14.97 -9.68
CA ASP A 99 12.58 -14.35 -10.77
C ASP A 99 12.12 -12.91 -11.01
N GLU A 100 10.81 -12.66 -10.91
CA GLU A 100 10.22 -11.32 -11.08
C GLU A 100 10.36 -10.45 -9.81
N ALA A 101 10.66 -11.04 -8.66
CA ALA A 101 10.87 -10.32 -7.42
C ALA A 101 12.21 -9.57 -7.40
N ALA A 102 13.16 -9.89 -8.27
CA ALA A 102 14.41 -9.16 -8.47
C ALA A 102 14.21 -7.82 -9.20
N ALA A 103 13.24 -7.03 -8.80
CA ALA A 103 12.87 -5.75 -9.38
C ALA A 103 13.63 -4.58 -8.74
N ASP A 104 13.63 -3.40 -9.39
CA ASP A 104 14.24 -2.17 -8.81
C ASP A 104 13.67 -1.84 -7.44
N TRP A 105 12.33 -1.88 -7.32
CA TRP A 105 11.61 -1.66 -6.07
C TRP A 105 10.75 -2.87 -5.73
N VAL A 106 10.81 -3.27 -4.48
CA VAL A 106 9.97 -4.35 -3.94
C VAL A 106 9.10 -3.81 -2.83
N PHE A 107 7.79 -3.95 -2.98
CA PHE A 107 6.83 -3.59 -1.94
C PHE A 107 6.28 -4.87 -1.33
N HIS A 108 6.61 -5.10 -0.07
CA HIS A 108 6.18 -6.29 0.64
C HIS A 108 4.99 -5.98 1.55
N LEU A 109 3.79 -6.29 1.08
CA LEU A 109 2.53 -6.17 1.82
C LEU A 109 1.92 -7.55 2.06
N PRO A 110 2.55 -8.39 2.89
CA PRO A 110 2.07 -9.75 3.06
C PRO A 110 0.66 -9.76 3.66
N PRO A 111 -0.21 -10.64 3.17
CA PRO A 111 -1.56 -10.73 3.69
C PRO A 111 -1.54 -11.14 5.16
N HIS A 112 -2.49 -10.62 5.93
CA HIS A 112 -2.76 -11.17 7.26
C HIS A 112 -3.42 -12.55 7.05
N ALA A 113 -2.61 -13.59 7.10
CA ALA A 113 -3.02 -14.95 6.81
C ALA A 113 -4.27 -15.34 7.62
N GLY A 114 -5.41 -15.36 6.95
CA GLY A 114 -6.64 -16.02 7.37
C GLY A 114 -7.10 -15.75 8.80
N TYR A 115 -7.16 -14.49 9.24
CA TYR A 115 -7.71 -14.14 10.53
C TYR A 115 -9.18 -14.58 10.62
N ARG A 116 -9.44 -15.63 11.40
CA ARG A 116 -10.78 -16.04 11.84
C ARG A 116 -10.81 -16.00 13.36
N PRO A 117 -11.68 -15.18 13.99
CA PRO A 117 -11.67 -14.91 15.44
C PRO A 117 -11.69 -16.14 16.36
N TRP A 118 -12.35 -17.21 15.96
CA TRP A 118 -12.74 -18.33 16.81
C TRP A 118 -11.65 -19.41 17.07
N ARG A 119 -10.44 -19.28 16.49
CA ARG A 119 -9.39 -20.30 16.60
C ARG A 119 -8.03 -19.79 17.08
N ILE A 120 -7.96 -18.85 17.98
CA ILE A 120 -6.82 -17.93 18.20
C ILE A 120 -5.66 -18.51 19.03
N GLY A 121 -5.88 -19.40 19.97
CA GLY A 121 -4.81 -19.90 20.85
C GLY A 121 -3.72 -20.70 20.12
N LYS A 122 -4.08 -21.53 19.15
CA LYS A 122 -3.14 -22.28 18.29
C LYS A 122 -2.59 -21.44 17.11
N ARG A 123 -3.02 -20.17 16.96
CA ARG A 123 -2.82 -19.35 15.76
C ARG A 123 -1.75 -18.27 15.89
N ALA A 124 -1.45 -17.75 17.07
CA ALA A 124 -0.35 -16.79 17.23
C ALA A 124 0.94 -17.36 16.64
N THR A 125 1.31 -18.57 17.04
CA THR A 125 2.48 -19.28 16.49
C THR A 125 2.34 -19.54 14.99
N SER A 126 1.13 -19.85 14.49
CA SER A 126 0.88 -20.05 13.06
C SER A 126 1.03 -18.76 12.28
N ILE A 127 0.53 -17.62 12.80
CA ILE A 127 0.68 -16.29 12.17
C ILE A 127 2.16 -15.93 12.06
N THR A 128 2.90 -16.04 13.16
CA THR A 128 4.34 -15.77 13.19
C THR A 128 5.09 -16.65 12.20
N ARG A 129 4.85 -17.98 12.24
CA ARG A 129 5.51 -18.91 11.31
C ARG A 129 5.21 -18.60 9.85
N THR A 130 3.95 -18.34 9.54
CA THR A 130 3.52 -18.00 8.18
C THR A 130 4.18 -16.70 7.70
N ARG A 131 4.24 -15.68 8.56
CA ARG A 131 4.91 -14.42 8.25
C ARG A 131 6.40 -14.62 7.98
N LEU A 132 7.09 -15.32 8.88
CA LEU A 132 8.52 -15.62 8.73
C LEU A 132 8.84 -16.39 7.45
N LEU A 133 7.96 -17.31 7.05
CA LEU A 133 8.12 -18.08 5.81
C LEU A 133 7.94 -17.22 4.58
N MET A 134 6.89 -16.37 4.53
CA MET A 134 6.65 -15.43 3.45
C MET A 134 7.81 -14.46 3.26
N ASP A 135 8.30 -13.90 4.37
CA ASP A 135 9.42 -12.97 4.38
C ASP A 135 10.70 -13.65 3.89
N ALA A 136 10.97 -14.89 4.34
CA ALA A 136 12.16 -15.65 3.92
C ALA A 136 12.20 -15.89 2.41
N HIS A 137 11.11 -16.40 1.83
CA HIS A 137 11.06 -16.68 0.39
C HIS A 137 11.21 -15.42 -0.46
N LEU A 138 10.64 -14.28 -0.02
CA LEU A 138 10.81 -13.03 -0.73
C LEU A 138 12.24 -12.50 -0.61
N LEU A 139 12.79 -12.46 0.61
CA LEU A 139 14.13 -11.90 0.86
C LEU A 139 15.22 -12.73 0.20
N GLU A 140 15.06 -14.05 0.11
CA GLU A 140 15.95 -14.94 -0.65
C GLU A 140 16.00 -14.53 -2.14
N ALA A 141 14.83 -14.30 -2.74
CA ALA A 141 14.73 -13.88 -4.13
C ALA A 141 15.37 -12.49 -4.37
N VAL A 142 15.15 -11.55 -3.45
CA VAL A 142 15.64 -10.17 -3.56
C VAL A 142 17.14 -10.06 -3.29
N ALA A 143 17.68 -10.86 -2.37
CA ALA A 143 19.12 -10.84 -2.03
C ALA A 143 20.01 -11.23 -3.21
N ALA A 144 19.50 -12.02 -4.15
CA ALA A 144 20.21 -12.41 -5.39
C ALA A 144 20.20 -11.34 -6.48
N GLY A 145 19.41 -10.26 -6.32
CA GLY A 145 19.17 -9.25 -7.34
C GLY A 145 19.80 -7.89 -7.04
N ALA A 146 19.64 -6.96 -7.99
CA ALA A 146 20.07 -5.57 -7.89
C ALA A 146 18.96 -4.64 -7.34
N THR A 147 18.16 -5.11 -6.41
CA THR A 147 17.05 -4.34 -5.83
C THR A 147 17.56 -3.09 -5.12
N ARG A 148 17.08 -1.93 -5.56
CA ARG A 148 17.49 -0.63 -5.04
C ARG A 148 16.74 -0.24 -3.76
N ARG A 149 15.52 -0.78 -3.58
CA ARG A 149 14.69 -0.46 -2.40
C ARG A 149 13.68 -1.57 -2.12
N ILE A 150 13.56 -1.93 -0.85
CA ILE A 150 12.52 -2.79 -0.34
C ILE A 150 11.69 -1.99 0.65
N VAL A 151 10.40 -1.80 0.37
CA VAL A 151 9.45 -1.20 1.30
C VAL A 151 8.70 -2.33 2.02
N TYR A 152 9.07 -2.57 3.24
CA TYR A 152 8.49 -3.61 4.09
C TYR A 152 7.34 -3.04 4.91
N VAL A 153 6.13 -3.58 4.73
CA VAL A 153 4.94 -3.12 5.43
C VAL A 153 4.67 -4.02 6.64
N SER A 154 4.82 -3.45 7.83
CA SER A 154 4.43 -4.04 9.10
C SER A 154 3.12 -3.43 9.61
N ASN A 155 2.92 -3.35 10.91
CA ASN A 155 1.76 -2.69 11.52
C ASN A 155 2.12 -2.01 12.84
N THR A 156 1.34 -1.01 13.22
CA THR A 156 1.55 -0.22 14.45
C THR A 156 1.35 -1.02 15.74
N SER A 157 0.69 -2.17 15.70
CA SER A 157 0.54 -3.06 16.87
C SER A 157 1.87 -3.56 17.42
N CYS A 158 2.94 -3.51 16.62
CA CYS A 158 4.31 -3.80 17.08
C CYS A 158 4.79 -2.80 18.13
N TYR A 159 4.27 -1.58 18.13
CA TYR A 159 4.51 -0.58 19.17
C TYR A 159 3.47 -0.66 20.31
N GLY A 160 2.31 -1.24 20.05
CA GLY A 160 1.26 -1.53 21.02
C GLY A 160 0.50 -0.30 21.50
N ALA A 161 0.09 -0.34 22.77
CA ALA A 161 -0.61 0.76 23.43
C ALA A 161 0.38 1.87 23.79
N THR A 162 0.33 2.99 23.07
CA THR A 162 1.22 4.14 23.31
C THR A 162 0.58 5.22 24.21
N GLY A 163 -0.71 5.04 24.51
CA GLY A 163 -1.49 6.07 25.22
C GLY A 163 -1.98 7.18 24.29
N PRO A 164 -2.43 8.31 24.85
CA PRO A 164 -3.00 9.42 24.09
C PRO A 164 -1.93 10.37 23.50
N HIS A 165 -0.66 10.21 23.85
CA HIS A 165 0.43 11.05 23.36
C HIS A 165 1.11 10.43 22.16
N PRO A 166 1.42 11.20 21.10
CA PRO A 166 2.12 10.70 19.94
C PRO A 166 3.53 10.22 20.28
N VAL A 167 3.86 9.00 19.88
CA VAL A 167 5.21 8.44 19.96
C VAL A 167 5.87 8.47 18.59
N THR A 168 7.21 8.52 18.57
CA THR A 168 8.03 8.47 17.36
C THR A 168 8.60 7.07 17.16
N GLU A 169 9.22 6.84 16.02
CA GLU A 169 9.87 5.56 15.68
C GLU A 169 11.11 5.28 16.52
N ASP A 170 11.63 6.27 17.26
CA ASP A 170 12.77 6.13 18.18
C ASP A 170 12.37 5.50 19.53
N GLU A 171 11.08 5.50 19.83
CA GLU A 171 10.58 4.87 21.05
C GLU A 171 10.70 3.34 20.97
N PRO A 172 11.08 2.69 22.08
CA PRO A 172 11.21 1.24 22.08
C PRO A 172 9.84 0.58 21.84
N PRO A 173 9.74 -0.39 20.93
CA PRO A 173 8.52 -1.13 20.69
C PRO A 173 8.00 -1.82 21.97
N ARG A 174 6.70 -1.69 22.23
CA ARG A 174 5.98 -2.38 23.33
C ARG A 174 4.79 -3.15 22.74
N PRO A 175 5.05 -4.26 22.02
CA PRO A 175 4.06 -4.89 21.18
C PRO A 175 2.84 -5.37 21.98
N SER A 176 1.64 -5.13 21.43
CA SER A 176 0.41 -5.74 21.90
C SER A 176 0.43 -7.26 21.74
N ALA A 177 -0.56 -7.96 22.27
CA ALA A 177 -0.67 -9.41 22.05
C ALA A 177 -0.71 -9.77 20.56
N TRP A 178 -1.35 -8.96 19.74
CA TRP A 178 -1.36 -9.08 18.29
C TRP A 178 0.00 -8.72 17.68
N GLY A 179 0.60 -7.61 18.10
CA GLY A 179 1.91 -7.14 17.65
C GLY A 179 3.02 -8.17 17.87
N ARG A 180 2.99 -8.90 18.99
CA ARG A 180 3.97 -9.97 19.27
C ARG A 180 3.99 -11.10 18.24
N CYS A 181 2.94 -11.24 17.44
CA CYS A 181 2.97 -12.19 16.32
C CYS A 181 3.91 -11.75 15.18
N PHE A 182 4.25 -10.46 15.11
CA PHE A 182 5.05 -9.87 14.02
C PHE A 182 6.45 -9.44 14.45
N THR A 183 6.72 -9.31 15.75
CA THR A 183 8.06 -8.91 16.24
C THR A 183 9.18 -9.85 15.77
N PRO A 184 9.04 -11.19 15.75
CA PRO A 184 10.11 -12.05 15.23
C PRO A 184 10.43 -11.83 13.75
N ALA A 185 9.43 -11.38 12.98
CA ALA A 185 9.66 -10.99 11.58
C ALA A 185 10.42 -9.66 11.49
N LEU A 186 10.08 -8.67 12.34
CA LEU A 186 10.82 -7.41 12.41
C LEU A 186 12.28 -7.62 12.82
N ASP A 187 12.54 -8.45 13.84
CA ASP A 187 13.91 -8.78 14.29
C ASP A 187 14.73 -9.37 13.13
N ARG A 188 14.11 -10.22 12.31
CA ARG A 188 14.76 -10.77 11.11
C ARG A 188 15.01 -9.69 10.04
N ILE A 189 14.05 -8.81 9.81
CA ILE A 189 14.20 -7.67 8.89
C ILE A 189 15.36 -6.77 9.32
N ASP A 190 15.48 -6.46 10.62
CA ASP A 190 16.60 -5.69 11.16
C ASP A 190 17.95 -6.40 10.91
N GLY A 191 18.00 -7.71 11.06
CA GLY A 191 19.17 -8.51 10.69
C GLY A 191 19.56 -8.37 9.20
N HIS A 192 18.58 -8.35 8.31
CA HIS A 192 18.82 -8.13 6.88
C HIS A 192 19.26 -6.69 6.57
N VAL A 193 18.74 -5.70 7.29
CA VAL A 193 19.21 -4.31 7.20
C VAL A 193 20.68 -4.22 7.59
N VAL A 194 21.07 -4.85 8.71
CA VAL A 194 22.49 -4.91 9.15
C VAL A 194 23.36 -5.62 8.11
N ALA A 195 22.83 -6.62 7.42
CA ALA A 195 23.50 -7.32 6.32
C ALA A 195 23.56 -6.51 5.02
N GLY A 196 23.02 -5.27 4.99
CA GLY A 196 23.14 -4.34 3.87
C GLY A 196 21.97 -4.33 2.89
N LEU A 197 20.87 -5.06 3.14
CA LEU A 197 19.70 -4.96 2.30
C LEU A 197 19.05 -3.56 2.44
N PRO A 198 18.65 -2.91 1.31
CA PRO A 198 18.11 -1.54 1.32
C PRO A 198 16.63 -1.51 1.74
N ILE A 199 16.32 -1.99 2.94
CA ILE A 199 14.96 -2.10 3.46
C ILE A 199 14.55 -0.81 4.16
N VAL A 200 13.34 -0.35 3.85
CA VAL A 200 12.61 0.69 4.60
C VAL A 200 11.43 0.03 5.26
N THR A 201 11.33 0.10 6.58
CA THR A 201 10.24 -0.51 7.34
C THR A 201 9.14 0.52 7.61
N THR A 202 7.91 0.19 7.26
CA THR A 202 6.76 1.08 7.39
C THR A 202 5.69 0.51 8.31
N PHE A 203 5.04 1.37 9.07
CA PHE A 203 4.00 1.03 10.04
C PHE A 203 2.74 1.86 9.74
N PRO A 204 1.89 1.41 8.79
CA PRO A 204 0.62 2.07 8.55
C PRO A 204 -0.28 2.00 9.79
N GLY A 205 -0.95 3.12 10.08
CA GLY A 205 -1.95 3.18 11.15
C GLY A 205 -3.28 2.54 10.74
N TRP A 206 -4.40 3.13 11.20
CA TRP A 206 -5.73 2.68 10.82
C TRP A 206 -6.05 3.13 9.38
N VAL A 207 -5.67 2.31 8.41
CA VAL A 207 -5.92 2.60 7.00
C VAL A 207 -7.40 2.49 6.70
N TYR A 208 -8.02 3.56 6.19
CA TYR A 208 -9.43 3.62 5.86
C TYR A 208 -9.66 3.99 4.38
N GLY A 209 -10.81 3.59 3.85
CA GLY A 209 -11.19 3.80 2.45
C GLY A 209 -12.48 3.05 2.13
N ASN A 210 -12.90 3.05 0.85
CA ASN A 210 -14.12 2.39 0.40
C ASN A 210 -13.97 0.86 0.27
N ALA A 211 -13.26 0.23 1.21
CA ALA A 211 -13.11 -1.22 1.27
C ALA A 211 -12.67 -1.65 2.67
N SER A 212 -12.49 -2.99 2.89
CA SER A 212 -11.95 -3.55 4.12
C SER A 212 -12.83 -3.25 5.35
N TRP A 213 -12.21 -3.20 6.53
CA TRP A 213 -12.90 -3.01 7.82
C TRP A 213 -13.79 -1.78 7.86
N PHE A 214 -13.36 -0.67 7.23
CA PHE A 214 -14.11 0.58 7.29
C PHE A 214 -15.42 0.48 6.50
N ARG A 215 -15.39 -0.15 5.32
CA ARG A 215 -16.60 -0.43 4.55
C ARG A 215 -17.57 -1.32 5.33
N GLU A 216 -17.09 -2.46 5.81
CA GLU A 216 -17.94 -3.47 6.46
C GLU A 216 -18.50 -3.01 7.80
N ARG A 217 -17.72 -2.26 8.59
CA ARG A 217 -18.04 -1.94 9.98
C ARG A 217 -18.56 -0.52 10.19
N VAL A 218 -18.38 0.38 9.23
CA VAL A 218 -18.81 1.77 9.34
C VAL A 218 -19.71 2.15 8.16
N ILE A 219 -19.20 2.13 6.93
CA ILE A 219 -19.95 2.61 5.76
C ILE A 219 -21.28 1.87 5.62
N GLU A 220 -21.25 0.56 5.44
CA GLU A 220 -22.45 -0.24 5.21
C GLU A 220 -23.48 -0.16 6.36
N PRO A 221 -23.11 -0.25 7.65
CA PRO A 221 -24.06 -0.05 8.72
C PRO A 221 -24.68 1.36 8.76
N VAL A 222 -23.88 2.41 8.59
CA VAL A 222 -24.37 3.79 8.61
C VAL A 222 -25.30 4.05 7.43
N MET A 223 -24.89 3.69 6.21
CA MET A 223 -25.70 3.91 5.01
C MET A 223 -27.01 3.12 5.03
N ALA A 224 -27.01 1.93 5.62
CA ALA A 224 -28.20 1.08 5.80
C ALA A 224 -29.04 1.44 7.04
N GLY A 225 -28.70 2.47 7.80
CA GLY A 225 -29.37 2.85 9.07
C GLY A 225 -29.26 1.79 10.17
N ARG A 226 -28.31 0.87 10.05
CA ARG A 226 -28.03 -0.17 11.05
C ARG A 226 -27.13 0.37 12.17
N ARG A 227 -27.02 -0.39 13.26
CA ARG A 227 -26.18 -0.01 14.40
C ARG A 227 -24.71 -0.33 14.12
N VAL A 228 -23.82 0.65 14.31
CA VAL A 228 -22.38 0.46 14.37
C VAL A 228 -22.00 -0.10 15.74
N LEU A 229 -21.14 -1.11 15.77
CA LEU A 229 -20.65 -1.70 17.01
C LEU A 229 -19.48 -0.87 17.54
N GLN A 230 -19.54 -0.50 18.81
CA GLN A 230 -18.49 0.24 19.51
C GLN A 230 -18.13 -0.47 20.80
N PHE A 231 -16.84 -0.64 21.05
CA PHE A 231 -16.33 -1.22 22.30
C PHE A 231 -15.96 -0.11 23.29
N GLY A 232 -16.59 -0.15 24.45
CA GLY A 232 -16.42 0.90 25.47
C GLY A 232 -17.25 2.15 25.19
N LYS A 233 -16.98 3.22 25.94
CA LYS A 233 -17.77 4.46 25.91
C LYS A 233 -17.37 5.38 24.75
N THR A 234 -16.08 5.60 24.56
CA THR A 234 -15.50 6.54 23.56
C THR A 234 -14.66 5.85 22.50
N GLY A 235 -14.33 4.57 22.68
CA GLY A 235 -13.32 3.88 21.86
C GLY A 235 -11.90 4.41 22.10
N PRO A 236 -10.90 3.78 21.51
CA PRO A 236 -9.50 4.17 21.64
C PRO A 236 -9.17 5.43 20.85
N TRP A 237 -8.05 6.06 21.20
CA TRP A 237 -7.33 6.94 20.30
C TRP A 237 -6.68 6.12 19.18
N VAL A 238 -6.82 6.60 17.96
CA VAL A 238 -6.27 5.96 16.75
C VAL A 238 -5.57 7.00 15.88
N SER A 239 -4.61 6.54 15.12
CA SER A 239 -3.92 7.33 14.08
C SER A 239 -4.38 6.83 12.70
N PRO A 240 -5.43 7.44 12.11
CA PRO A 240 -5.94 7.02 10.82
C PRO A 240 -5.07 7.51 9.67
N ILE A 241 -5.21 6.85 8.51
CA ILE A 241 -4.67 7.31 7.24
C ILE A 241 -5.58 6.88 6.10
N HIS A 242 -5.84 7.77 5.15
CA HIS A 242 -6.56 7.42 3.92
C HIS A 242 -5.74 6.43 3.08
N VAL A 243 -6.39 5.43 2.49
CA VAL A 243 -5.69 4.36 1.74
C VAL A 243 -4.85 4.90 0.59
N HIS A 244 -5.32 5.95 -0.09
CA HIS A 244 -4.57 6.60 -1.16
C HIS A 244 -3.30 7.29 -0.64
N ASP A 245 -3.37 8.01 0.47
CA ASP A 245 -2.19 8.62 1.08
C ASP A 245 -1.24 7.57 1.66
N CYS A 246 -1.76 6.45 2.17
CA CYS A 246 -0.95 5.30 2.55
C CYS A 246 -0.14 4.79 1.34
N ALA A 247 -0.80 4.52 0.22
CA ALA A 247 -0.15 4.06 -1.01
C ALA A 247 0.89 5.07 -1.53
N ARG A 248 0.55 6.37 -1.54
CA ARG A 248 1.49 7.44 -1.94
C ARG A 248 2.71 7.53 -1.01
N ALA A 249 2.51 7.34 0.29
CA ALA A 249 3.60 7.34 1.27
C ALA A 249 4.54 6.16 1.06
N LEU A 250 4.02 4.97 0.74
CA LEU A 250 4.87 3.81 0.43
C LEU A 250 5.73 4.06 -0.82
N VAL A 251 5.17 4.64 -1.88
CA VAL A 251 5.94 5.00 -3.09
C VAL A 251 6.96 6.09 -2.77
N PHE A 252 6.58 7.13 -2.04
CA PHE A 252 7.48 8.20 -1.62
C PHE A 252 8.65 7.65 -0.78
N LEU A 253 8.40 6.69 0.09
CA LEU A 253 9.44 6.05 0.90
C LEU A 253 10.35 5.12 0.07
N ALA A 254 9.87 4.57 -1.04
CA ALA A 254 10.76 3.90 -1.99
C ALA A 254 11.73 4.87 -2.67
N GLU A 255 11.31 6.11 -2.92
CA GLU A 255 12.09 7.17 -3.54
C GLU A 255 13.05 7.84 -2.56
N HIS A 256 12.60 8.18 -1.36
CA HIS A 256 13.25 9.10 -0.42
C HIS A 256 13.59 8.51 0.95
N GLY A 257 13.05 7.32 1.29
CA GLY A 257 13.30 6.70 2.58
C GLY A 257 14.76 6.23 2.72
N GLU A 258 15.31 6.34 3.92
CA GLU A 258 16.65 5.85 4.22
C GLU A 258 16.66 4.33 4.39
N ALA A 259 17.69 3.65 3.89
CA ALA A 259 17.88 2.23 4.14
C ALA A 259 18.05 1.99 5.66
N GLY A 260 17.31 1.04 6.21
CA GLY A 260 17.20 0.82 7.65
C GLY A 260 16.21 1.75 8.36
N GLY A 261 15.70 2.78 7.67
CA GLY A 261 14.72 3.72 8.25
C GLY A 261 13.40 3.05 8.60
N ARG A 262 12.80 3.53 9.69
CA ARG A 262 11.46 3.14 10.15
C ARG A 262 10.53 4.35 10.07
N TYR A 263 9.30 4.16 9.61
CA TYR A 263 8.37 5.26 9.38
C TYR A 263 6.95 4.90 9.77
N PHE A 264 6.34 5.70 10.64
CA PHE A 264 4.90 5.65 10.86
C PHE A 264 4.17 6.31 9.68
N VAL A 265 3.31 5.54 9.04
CA VAL A 265 2.50 5.99 7.91
C VAL A 265 1.09 6.28 8.42
N VAL A 266 0.94 7.46 9.02
CA VAL A 266 -0.29 7.92 9.70
C VAL A 266 -0.56 9.38 9.35
N ASN A 267 -1.82 9.83 9.47
CA ASN A 267 -2.17 11.24 9.37
C ASN A 267 -1.70 12.01 10.62
N SER A 268 -1.58 13.32 10.50
CA SER A 268 -1.09 14.19 11.58
C SER A 268 -2.04 14.36 12.76
N ALA A 269 -3.34 14.08 12.56
CA ALA A 269 -4.36 14.27 13.59
C ALA A 269 -4.88 12.91 14.11
N PRO A 270 -4.43 12.46 15.28
CA PRO A 270 -5.07 11.34 15.96
C PRO A 270 -6.50 11.71 16.36
N ILE A 271 -7.38 10.72 16.44
CA ILE A 271 -8.80 10.93 16.76
C ILE A 271 -9.32 9.77 17.61
N ARG A 272 -10.36 10.02 18.41
CA ARG A 272 -11.12 8.95 19.06
C ARG A 272 -11.94 8.17 18.05
N MET A 273 -11.98 6.84 18.17
CA MET A 273 -12.70 5.99 17.21
C MET A 273 -14.19 6.36 17.09
N HIS A 274 -14.84 6.79 18.18
CA HIS A 274 -16.24 7.23 18.09
C HIS A 274 -16.42 8.52 17.27
N GLU A 275 -15.49 9.49 17.43
CA GLU A 275 -15.51 10.75 16.68
C GLU A 275 -15.25 10.49 15.18
N PHE A 276 -14.36 9.53 14.88
CA PHE A 276 -14.12 9.10 13.50
C PHE A 276 -15.41 8.59 12.84
N VAL A 277 -16.16 7.72 13.52
CA VAL A 277 -17.43 7.16 13.03
C VAL A 277 -18.52 8.22 12.97
N ASP A 278 -18.61 9.10 13.97
CA ASP A 278 -19.57 10.21 14.01
C ASP A 278 -19.34 11.19 12.86
N THR A 279 -18.08 11.53 12.59
CA THR A 279 -17.72 12.40 11.46
C THR A 279 -18.20 11.82 10.14
N PHE A 280 -18.02 10.50 9.91
CA PHE A 280 -18.54 9.85 8.71
C PHE A 280 -20.07 9.94 8.61
N ALA A 281 -20.78 9.61 9.68
CA ALA A 281 -22.25 9.66 9.71
C ALA A 281 -22.78 11.08 9.46
N ARG A 282 -22.18 12.09 10.06
CA ARG A 282 -22.49 13.51 9.87
C ARG A 282 -22.28 13.94 8.40
N LEU A 283 -21.15 13.62 7.82
CA LEU A 283 -20.84 13.94 6.41
C LEU A 283 -21.76 13.20 5.44
N ALA A 284 -22.16 11.98 5.76
CA ALA A 284 -23.11 11.19 4.98
C ALA A 284 -24.56 11.66 5.15
N ASN A 285 -24.81 12.65 6.00
CA ASN A 285 -26.15 13.09 6.40
C ASN A 285 -27.05 11.93 6.87
N ARG A 286 -26.50 11.05 7.72
CA ARG A 286 -27.18 9.88 8.26
C ARG A 286 -27.16 9.89 9.79
N PRO A 287 -28.26 9.51 10.47
CA PRO A 287 -28.28 9.40 11.91
C PRO A 287 -27.37 8.25 12.36
N LEU A 288 -26.39 8.52 13.23
CA LEU A 288 -25.55 7.50 13.80
C LEU A 288 -26.30 6.71 14.88
N ARG A 289 -26.43 5.42 14.65
CA ARG A 289 -26.96 4.46 15.64
C ARG A 289 -25.82 3.59 16.15
N VAL A 290 -25.52 3.67 17.44
CA VAL A 290 -24.43 2.93 18.06
C VAL A 290 -24.98 1.83 18.97
N ARG A 291 -24.40 0.63 18.89
CA ARG A 291 -24.53 -0.43 19.89
C ARG A 291 -23.24 -0.54 20.68
N ARG A 292 -23.25 -0.05 21.90
CA ARG A 292 -22.10 -0.15 22.81
C ARG A 292 -22.03 -1.56 23.38
N LEU A 293 -20.85 -2.14 23.31
CA LEU A 293 -20.57 -3.48 23.84
C LEU A 293 -19.54 -3.38 24.97
N PRO A 294 -19.71 -4.18 26.05
CA PRO A 294 -18.69 -4.28 27.09
C PRO A 294 -17.35 -4.74 26.50
N ALA A 295 -16.26 -4.39 27.18
CA ALA A 295 -14.93 -4.80 26.79
C ALA A 295 -14.77 -6.33 26.65
N LEU A 296 -15.44 -7.10 27.50
CA LEU A 296 -15.45 -8.57 27.44
C LEU A 296 -16.06 -9.08 26.13
N ALA A 297 -17.06 -8.41 25.59
CA ALA A 297 -17.67 -8.78 24.30
C ALA A 297 -16.68 -8.70 23.14
N ALA A 298 -15.72 -7.77 23.19
CA ALA A 298 -14.65 -7.70 22.20
C ALA A 298 -13.83 -9.00 22.16
N ARG A 299 -13.48 -9.55 23.33
CA ARG A 299 -12.72 -10.82 23.42
C ARG A 299 -13.48 -12.00 22.82
N LEU A 300 -14.81 -12.01 22.98
CA LEU A 300 -15.67 -13.06 22.42
C LEU A 300 -15.86 -12.90 20.90
N MET A 301 -15.93 -11.67 20.40
CA MET A 301 -16.23 -11.38 18.99
C MET A 301 -14.99 -11.40 18.08
N VAL A 302 -13.88 -10.83 18.53
CA VAL A 302 -12.65 -10.72 17.72
C VAL A 302 -11.49 -11.51 18.29
N GLY A 303 -11.70 -12.21 19.41
CA GLY A 303 -10.71 -13.02 20.09
C GLY A 303 -9.72 -12.20 20.94
N PRO A 304 -9.02 -12.86 21.88
CA PRO A 304 -8.19 -12.19 22.89
C PRO A 304 -7.02 -11.41 22.28
N LEU A 305 -6.39 -11.89 21.21
CA LEU A 305 -5.23 -11.21 20.58
C LEU A 305 -5.62 -9.84 20.01
N MET A 306 -6.76 -9.77 19.31
CA MET A 306 -7.23 -8.54 18.67
C MET A 306 -7.99 -7.63 19.63
N ALA A 307 -8.63 -8.20 20.65
CA ALA A 307 -9.48 -7.42 21.55
C ALA A 307 -8.71 -6.35 22.32
N ASP A 308 -7.48 -6.65 22.69
CA ASP A 308 -6.63 -5.69 23.40
C ASP A 308 -6.09 -4.63 22.44
N ASP A 309 -5.74 -5.03 21.20
CA ASP A 309 -5.24 -4.13 20.16
C ASP A 309 -6.30 -3.10 19.69
N ILE A 310 -7.51 -3.55 19.37
CA ILE A 310 -8.60 -2.66 18.91
C ILE A 310 -9.15 -1.74 19.98
N ARG A 311 -8.73 -1.89 21.22
CA ARG A 311 -9.15 -1.08 22.38
C ARG A 311 -8.03 -0.24 22.96
N ALA A 312 -6.81 -0.46 22.52
CA ALA A 312 -5.64 0.27 23.01
C ALA A 312 -5.58 1.66 22.42
N ASP A 313 -5.34 2.65 23.25
CA ASP A 313 -4.96 3.99 22.80
C ASP A 313 -3.60 3.89 22.12
N ALA A 314 -3.54 4.21 20.82
CA ALA A 314 -2.35 4.07 20.00
C ALA A 314 -2.20 5.27 19.08
N VAL A 315 -1.40 6.23 19.51
CA VAL A 315 -1.13 7.49 18.82
C VAL A 315 0.32 7.53 18.35
N PHE A 316 0.50 7.79 17.07
CA PHE A 316 1.80 7.79 16.41
C PHE A 316 2.08 9.14 15.75
N SER A 317 3.34 9.55 15.76
CA SER A 317 3.82 10.77 15.10
C SER A 317 4.29 10.46 13.68
N ASN A 318 3.93 11.29 12.72
CA ASN A 318 4.43 11.21 11.35
C ASN A 318 5.54 12.24 11.06
N ILE A 319 6.17 12.76 12.10
CA ILE A 319 7.16 13.85 11.96
C ILE A 319 8.32 13.43 11.06
N ARG A 320 8.76 12.17 11.14
CA ARG A 320 9.85 11.62 10.32
C ARG A 320 9.44 11.56 8.84
N LEU A 321 8.26 11.05 8.52
CA LEU A 321 7.72 11.01 7.15
C LEU A 321 7.56 12.43 6.57
N ARG A 322 7.01 13.36 7.36
CA ARG A 322 6.86 14.76 6.94
C ARG A 322 8.20 15.48 6.83
N GLY A 323 9.16 15.13 7.66
CA GLY A 323 10.53 15.66 7.62
C GLY A 323 11.24 15.36 6.30
N LEU A 324 10.93 14.23 5.66
CA LEU A 324 11.40 13.92 4.30
C LEU A 324 10.70 14.75 3.21
N GLY A 325 9.64 15.51 3.54
CA GLY A 325 8.90 16.34 2.59
C GLY A 325 7.58 15.72 2.10
N PHE A 326 7.12 14.59 2.65
CA PHE A 326 5.84 14.00 2.25
C PHE A 326 4.66 14.96 2.50
N ARG A 327 3.77 15.07 1.51
CA ARG A 327 2.55 15.88 1.56
C ARG A 327 1.32 15.01 1.40
N PHE A 328 0.42 15.06 2.39
CA PHE A 328 -0.85 14.34 2.35
C PHE A 328 -1.79 15.00 1.32
N GLN A 329 -2.49 14.18 0.53
CA GLN A 329 -3.56 14.63 -0.34
C GLN A 329 -4.86 14.84 0.45
N TYR A 330 -5.06 14.03 1.48
CA TYR A 330 -6.18 14.12 2.41
C TYR A 330 -5.66 14.48 3.80
N PRO A 331 -5.26 15.76 4.04
CA PRO A 331 -4.59 16.18 5.28
C PRO A 331 -5.51 16.15 6.49
N THR A 332 -6.82 16.18 6.30
CA THR A 332 -7.83 16.06 7.36
C THR A 332 -8.73 14.85 7.13
N LEU A 333 -9.35 14.38 8.22
CA LEU A 333 -10.31 13.28 8.15
C LEU A 333 -11.50 13.64 7.26
N ASP A 334 -12.04 14.86 7.38
CA ASP A 334 -13.18 15.33 6.57
C ASP A 334 -12.89 15.22 5.08
N HIS A 335 -11.72 15.65 4.59
CA HIS A 335 -11.34 15.55 3.18
C HIS A 335 -11.32 14.08 2.70
N GLY A 336 -10.72 13.18 3.48
CA GLY A 336 -10.66 11.76 3.12
C GLY A 336 -12.03 11.10 3.12
N LEU A 337 -12.89 11.43 4.09
CA LEU A 337 -14.24 10.89 4.18
C LEU A 337 -15.16 11.44 3.08
N GLN A 338 -15.03 12.73 2.70
CA GLN A 338 -15.76 13.32 1.58
C GLN A 338 -15.40 12.63 0.25
N GLN A 339 -14.12 12.32 0.01
CA GLN A 339 -13.71 11.56 -1.17
C GLN A 339 -14.37 10.18 -1.20
N ILE A 340 -14.40 9.48 -0.06
CA ILE A 340 -15.06 8.16 0.03
C ILE A 340 -16.56 8.28 -0.27
N LEU A 341 -17.24 9.28 0.28
CA LEU A 341 -18.66 9.51 0.01
C LEU A 341 -18.93 9.83 -1.46
N GLY A 342 -18.09 10.65 -2.10
CA GLY A 342 -18.16 10.89 -3.55
C GLY A 342 -18.10 9.60 -4.36
N ALA A 343 -17.13 8.75 -4.06
CA ALA A 343 -16.95 7.45 -4.73
C ALA A 343 -18.04 6.40 -4.44
N LEU A 344 -18.95 6.65 -3.48
CA LEU A 344 -20.12 5.79 -3.25
C LEU A 344 -21.32 6.16 -4.12
N HIS A 345 -21.30 7.33 -4.72
CA HIS A 345 -22.39 7.86 -5.58
C HIS A 345 -22.11 7.68 -7.08
N GLU A 346 -20.88 7.30 -7.43
CA GLU A 346 -20.46 6.91 -8.77
C GLU A 346 -20.73 5.41 -9.02
#